data_de86b8d36103deb693b5d7c47e0bb453
#
_entry.id   de86b8d36103deb693b5d7c47e0bb453
#
_cell.length_a   1.000
_cell.length_b   1.000
_cell.length_c   1.000
_cell.angle_alpha   90.00
_cell.angle_beta   90.00
_cell.angle_gamma   90.00
#
_symmetry.space_group_name_H-M   'P 1'
#
loop_
_entity.id
_entity.type
_entity.pdbx_description
1 polymer ?
#
loop_
_entity_poly.entity_id
_entity_poly.type
_entity_poly.pdbx_seq_one_letter_code
_entity_poly.pdbx_strand_id
1 'polypeptide(L)'
;MERNQAGKPASEYLVQVSHLKQYFPVSTGFLKTTMLKAVDDVSFGIRRGETLGLVGESGCGKTTVGRTLLHLYTPTEGEIWFDGEKIGSRESLKNFRKRAQMVFQDPYSSLNPRMTVADIVAEPIDVHKLCAGREAREARIRELMTLVGLNTEHATRYAHEFSGGQRQRIGIARALASNPEFIVCDEPVSALDVSIQAQVINMLEELQERLGLTYLFIAHDISVVKHISNRIAVMYLGHMMELASANELTGHPLHPYTVSLMSAVPIPDPKESRKQQRIVLEGDVPSPLKVPSGCPFRTRCSRATKECAERCPEMREASPDHFVACHHL
;
A
#
# COMPACT_ATOMS: atom_id res chain seq x y z
N MET A 1 -12.92 -14.23 -23.25
CA MET A 1 -13.38 -13.14 -22.36
C MET A 1 -14.19 -13.80 -21.26
N GLU A 2 -13.59 -13.93 -20.10
CA GLU A 2 -14.27 -14.43 -18.91
C GLU A 2 -15.21 -13.34 -18.38
N ARG A 3 -16.42 -13.72 -18.01
CA ARG A 3 -17.40 -12.81 -17.37
C ARG A 3 -17.31 -13.00 -15.86
N ASN A 4 -17.26 -11.89 -15.12
CA ASN A 4 -17.41 -11.94 -13.67
C ASN A 4 -18.84 -12.39 -13.28
N GLN A 5 -19.07 -12.75 -12.03
CA GLN A 5 -20.36 -13.29 -11.52
C GLN A 5 -21.59 -12.39 -11.79
N ALA A 6 -21.38 -11.13 -12.22
CA ALA A 6 -22.42 -10.17 -12.58
C ALA A 6 -22.66 -10.03 -14.10
N GLY A 7 -21.99 -10.86 -14.95
CA GLY A 7 -22.17 -10.84 -16.41
C GLY A 7 -21.51 -9.68 -17.15
N LYS A 8 -20.74 -8.82 -16.46
CA LYS A 8 -19.94 -7.75 -17.06
C LYS A 8 -18.62 -8.33 -17.59
N PRO A 9 -18.00 -7.75 -18.66
CA PRO A 9 -16.66 -8.14 -19.07
C PRO A 9 -15.71 -7.92 -17.90
N ALA A 10 -14.88 -8.93 -17.59
CA ALA A 10 -13.89 -8.81 -16.52
C ALA A 10 -12.97 -7.62 -16.82
N SER A 11 -12.87 -6.67 -15.90
CA SER A 11 -11.87 -5.61 -15.95
C SER A 11 -10.49 -6.25 -15.80
N GLU A 12 -9.49 -5.82 -16.57
CA GLU A 12 -8.10 -6.25 -16.41
C GLU A 12 -7.61 -5.95 -14.98
N TYR A 13 -8.10 -4.86 -14.40
CA TYR A 13 -7.75 -4.41 -13.05
C TYR A 13 -8.88 -4.67 -12.05
N LEU A 14 -8.52 -5.21 -10.88
CA LEU A 14 -9.42 -5.29 -9.74
C LEU A 14 -9.64 -3.91 -9.11
N VAL A 15 -8.55 -3.14 -8.97
CA VAL A 15 -8.56 -1.76 -8.49
C VAL A 15 -8.02 -0.86 -9.60
N GLN A 16 -8.72 0.21 -9.93
CA GLN A 16 -8.26 1.23 -10.84
C GLN A 16 -8.43 2.61 -10.21
N VAL A 17 -7.40 3.41 -10.33
CA VAL A 17 -7.32 4.78 -9.79
C VAL A 17 -7.02 5.74 -10.92
N SER A 18 -7.81 6.78 -11.03
CA SER A 18 -7.67 7.82 -12.06
C SER A 18 -7.59 9.20 -11.42
N HIS A 19 -6.50 9.91 -11.65
CA HIS A 19 -6.28 11.31 -11.24
C HIS A 19 -6.59 11.58 -9.76
N LEU A 20 -6.19 10.64 -8.88
CA LEU A 20 -6.48 10.72 -7.46
C LEU A 20 -5.76 11.89 -6.81
N LYS A 21 -6.52 12.75 -6.12
CA LYS A 21 -5.99 13.82 -5.29
C LYS A 21 -6.54 13.72 -3.87
N GLN A 22 -5.66 13.89 -2.89
CA GLN A 22 -6.04 13.97 -1.49
C GLN A 22 -5.31 15.12 -0.82
N TYR A 23 -6.07 16.16 -0.45
CA TYR A 23 -5.56 17.37 0.17
C TYR A 23 -6.13 17.53 1.58
N PHE A 24 -5.30 18.03 2.49
CA PHE A 24 -5.70 18.29 3.86
C PHE A 24 -5.49 19.77 4.21
N PRO A 25 -6.47 20.44 4.84
CA PRO A 25 -6.28 21.78 5.36
C PRO A 25 -5.37 21.74 6.60
N VAL A 26 -4.27 22.47 6.59
CA VAL A 26 -3.32 22.59 7.70
C VAL A 26 -3.22 24.05 8.11
N SER A 27 -3.40 24.31 9.42
CA SER A 27 -3.21 25.66 9.96
C SER A 27 -1.71 25.99 10.01
N THR A 28 -1.30 27.06 9.33
CA THR A 28 0.12 27.51 9.24
C THR A 28 0.36 28.82 10.00
N GLY A 29 -0.59 29.27 10.80
CA GLY A 29 -0.51 30.47 11.62
C GLY A 29 -1.87 30.92 12.13
N PHE A 30 -1.90 32.04 12.85
CA PHE A 30 -3.15 32.63 13.33
C PHE A 30 -3.99 33.06 12.12
N LEU A 31 -5.09 32.37 11.84
CA LEU A 31 -6.04 32.60 10.70
C LEU A 31 -5.52 32.20 9.29
N LYS A 32 -4.39 31.53 9.15
CA LYS A 32 -3.91 31.08 7.82
C LYS A 32 -3.99 29.56 7.68
N THR A 33 -4.76 29.09 6.70
CA THR A 33 -4.85 27.68 6.32
C THR A 33 -4.17 27.47 4.97
N THR A 34 -3.34 26.44 4.88
CA THR A 34 -2.67 26.02 3.63
C THR A 34 -3.08 24.58 3.33
N MET A 35 -3.30 24.25 2.07
CA MET A 35 -3.64 22.89 1.66
C MET A 35 -2.37 22.05 1.55
N LEU A 36 -2.29 21.00 2.34
CA LEU A 36 -1.27 19.95 2.21
C LEU A 36 -1.71 18.99 1.10
N LYS A 37 -0.96 18.95 0.01
CA LYS A 37 -1.18 18.05 -1.11
C LYS A 37 -0.50 16.71 -0.83
N ALA A 38 -1.17 15.85 -0.07
CA ALA A 38 -0.60 14.56 0.33
C ALA A 38 -0.55 13.55 -0.83
N VAL A 39 -1.52 13.62 -1.75
CA VAL A 39 -1.56 12.90 -3.03
C VAL A 39 -2.02 13.90 -4.07
N ASP A 40 -1.28 14.03 -5.17
CA ASP A 40 -1.56 15.01 -6.22
C ASP A 40 -1.42 14.34 -7.60
N ASP A 41 -2.56 14.05 -8.22
CA ASP A 41 -2.71 13.48 -9.56
C ASP A 41 -2.05 12.09 -9.75
N VAL A 42 -2.45 11.12 -8.93
CA VAL A 42 -1.95 9.74 -8.99
C VAL A 42 -2.93 8.83 -9.74
N SER A 43 -2.41 8.09 -10.74
CA SER A 43 -3.18 7.12 -11.53
C SER A 43 -2.42 5.79 -11.64
N PHE A 44 -3.10 4.67 -11.37
CA PHE A 44 -2.57 3.31 -11.53
C PHE A 44 -3.68 2.25 -11.49
N GLY A 45 -3.35 1.03 -11.91
CA GLY A 45 -4.22 -0.13 -11.78
C GLY A 45 -3.52 -1.28 -11.05
N ILE A 46 -4.29 -2.09 -10.30
CA ILE A 46 -3.84 -3.33 -9.65
C ILE A 46 -4.63 -4.50 -10.25
N ARG A 47 -3.93 -5.47 -10.82
CA ARG A 47 -4.53 -6.65 -11.43
C ARG A 47 -5.03 -7.61 -10.35
N ARG A 48 -5.97 -8.51 -10.70
CA ARG A 48 -6.40 -9.56 -9.74
C ARG A 48 -5.25 -10.50 -9.41
N GLY A 49 -5.13 -10.86 -8.13
CA GLY A 49 -4.06 -11.73 -7.64
C GLY A 49 -2.68 -11.08 -7.66
N GLU A 50 -2.57 -9.79 -8.00
CA GLU A 50 -1.32 -9.05 -8.02
C GLU A 50 -0.98 -8.46 -6.66
N THR A 51 0.32 -8.40 -6.34
CA THR A 51 0.85 -7.50 -5.33
C THR A 51 1.49 -6.30 -6.01
N LEU A 52 0.89 -5.13 -5.86
CA LEU A 52 1.50 -3.85 -6.22
C LEU A 52 2.23 -3.27 -5.01
N GLY A 53 3.56 -3.20 -5.09
CA GLY A 53 4.39 -2.53 -4.09
C GLY A 53 4.33 -1.00 -4.26
N LEU A 54 4.19 -0.26 -3.17
CA LEU A 54 4.23 1.20 -3.16
C LEU A 54 5.35 1.69 -2.26
N VAL A 55 6.40 2.28 -2.87
CA VAL A 55 7.61 2.71 -2.18
C VAL A 55 7.88 4.21 -2.32
N GLY A 56 8.72 4.74 -1.46
CA GLY A 56 9.15 6.14 -1.46
C GLY A 56 9.54 6.61 -0.06
N GLU A 57 10.14 7.80 0.04
CA GLU A 57 10.55 8.39 1.32
C GLU A 57 9.38 8.54 2.30
N SER A 58 9.68 8.57 3.61
CA SER A 58 8.66 8.82 4.64
C SER A 58 7.93 10.14 4.39
N GLY A 59 6.61 10.14 4.57
CA GLY A 59 5.78 11.34 4.33
C GLY A 59 5.47 11.66 2.86
N CYS A 60 5.87 10.83 1.89
CA CYS A 60 5.58 11.09 0.47
C CYS A 60 4.12 10.81 0.05
N GLY A 61 3.26 10.32 0.95
CA GLY A 61 1.82 10.13 0.69
C GLY A 61 1.34 8.68 0.55
N LYS A 62 2.20 7.66 0.68
CA LYS A 62 1.86 6.22 0.50
C LYS A 62 0.66 5.77 1.34
N THR A 63 0.74 5.95 2.66
CA THR A 63 -0.36 5.63 3.60
C THR A 63 -1.64 6.40 3.24
N THR A 64 -1.50 7.64 2.77
CA THR A 64 -2.65 8.45 2.33
C THR A 64 -3.30 7.83 1.10
N VAL A 65 -2.52 7.36 0.11
CA VAL A 65 -3.06 6.61 -1.04
C VAL A 65 -3.84 5.39 -0.56
N GLY A 66 -3.26 4.53 0.28
CA GLY A 66 -3.93 3.34 0.79
C GLY A 66 -5.24 3.64 1.53
N ARG A 67 -5.24 4.64 2.40
CA ARG A 67 -6.44 5.05 3.15
C ARG A 67 -7.51 5.70 2.27
N THR A 68 -7.09 6.48 1.28
CA THR A 68 -8.03 7.09 0.31
C THR A 68 -8.64 6.03 -0.61
N LEU A 69 -7.87 5.03 -1.04
CA LEU A 69 -8.37 3.88 -1.80
C LEU A 69 -9.49 3.16 -1.07
N LEU A 70 -9.33 2.94 0.23
CA LEU A 70 -10.35 2.29 1.07
C LEU A 70 -11.49 3.23 1.52
N HIS A 71 -11.52 4.46 0.97
CA HIS A 71 -12.48 5.49 1.38
C HIS A 71 -12.54 5.73 2.91
N LEU A 72 -11.39 5.59 3.58
CA LEU A 72 -11.20 6.11 4.95
C LEU A 72 -11.05 7.63 4.93
N TYR A 73 -10.53 8.16 3.81
CA TYR A 73 -10.62 9.58 3.43
C TYR A 73 -11.45 9.70 2.17
N THR A 74 -12.34 10.68 2.12
CA THR A 74 -13.05 11.01 0.88
C THR A 74 -12.06 11.71 -0.07
N PRO A 75 -11.85 11.22 -1.30
CA PRO A 75 -10.98 11.87 -2.27
C PRO A 75 -11.33 13.33 -2.47
N THR A 76 -10.33 14.20 -2.60
CA THR A 76 -10.56 15.60 -2.97
C THR A 76 -10.98 15.68 -4.44
N GLU A 77 -10.30 14.92 -5.32
CA GLU A 77 -10.62 14.78 -6.74
C GLU A 77 -10.19 13.38 -7.20
N GLY A 78 -10.60 13.00 -8.42
CA GLY A 78 -10.28 11.73 -9.04
C GLY A 78 -11.32 10.65 -8.79
N GLU A 79 -11.04 9.46 -9.33
CA GLU A 79 -11.98 8.34 -9.30
C GLU A 79 -11.29 7.05 -8.87
N ILE A 80 -12.03 6.24 -8.12
CA ILE A 80 -11.64 4.90 -7.69
C ILE A 80 -12.67 3.92 -8.21
N TRP A 81 -12.19 2.88 -8.88
CA TRP A 81 -13.00 1.79 -9.43
C TRP A 81 -12.55 0.48 -8.80
N PHE A 82 -13.50 -0.34 -8.44
CA PHE A 82 -13.27 -1.68 -7.90
C PHE A 82 -14.12 -2.69 -8.67
N ASP A 83 -13.47 -3.66 -9.29
CA ASP A 83 -14.14 -4.70 -10.09
C ASP A 83 -15.09 -4.10 -11.18
N GLY A 84 -14.64 -3.00 -11.82
CA GLY A 84 -15.39 -2.28 -12.85
C GLY A 84 -16.57 -1.42 -12.31
N GLU A 85 -16.72 -1.29 -10.99
CA GLU A 85 -17.71 -0.42 -10.36
C GLU A 85 -17.04 0.81 -9.75
N LYS A 86 -17.56 2.01 -10.06
CA LYS A 86 -17.08 3.26 -9.45
C LYS A 86 -17.50 3.31 -7.98
N ILE A 87 -16.51 3.53 -7.10
CA ILE A 87 -16.72 3.62 -5.67
C ILE A 87 -17.02 5.08 -5.28
N GLY A 88 -18.09 5.31 -4.50
CA GLY A 88 -18.45 6.64 -4.02
C GLY A 88 -19.88 6.74 -3.51
N SER A 89 -20.82 5.93 -4.02
CA SER A 89 -22.17 5.87 -3.48
C SER A 89 -22.23 5.09 -2.15
N ARG A 90 -23.24 5.34 -1.33
CA ARG A 90 -23.44 4.61 -0.05
C ARG A 90 -23.53 3.10 -0.25
N GLU A 91 -24.12 2.66 -1.34
CA GLU A 91 -24.33 1.23 -1.65
C GLU A 91 -23.03 0.60 -2.13
N SER A 92 -22.32 1.22 -3.10
CA SER A 92 -21.03 0.74 -3.57
C SER A 92 -20.00 0.67 -2.44
N LEU A 93 -19.94 1.66 -1.55
CA LEU A 93 -19.08 1.66 -0.37
C LEU A 93 -19.40 0.53 0.61
N LYS A 94 -20.67 0.20 0.82
CA LYS A 94 -21.07 -0.90 1.71
C LYS A 94 -20.59 -2.25 1.17
N ASN A 95 -20.72 -2.49 -0.12
CA ASN A 95 -20.27 -3.70 -0.78
C ASN A 95 -18.73 -3.75 -0.84
N PHE A 96 -18.10 -2.64 -1.20
CA PHE A 96 -16.65 -2.51 -1.27
C PHE A 96 -15.97 -2.82 0.07
N ARG A 97 -16.46 -2.27 1.19
CA ARG A 97 -15.89 -2.49 2.53
C ARG A 97 -15.91 -3.93 3.02
N LYS A 98 -16.71 -4.82 2.43
CA LYS A 98 -16.66 -6.27 2.69
C LYS A 98 -15.51 -6.92 1.91
N ARG A 99 -15.25 -6.44 0.68
CA ARG A 99 -14.32 -7.03 -0.27
C ARG A 99 -12.92 -6.42 -0.20
N ALA A 100 -12.77 -5.26 0.45
CA ALA A 100 -11.51 -4.53 0.59
C ALA A 100 -11.23 -4.20 2.05
N GLN A 101 -10.05 -4.57 2.55
CA GLN A 101 -9.66 -4.46 3.95
C GLN A 101 -8.28 -3.82 4.11
N MET A 102 -7.88 -3.50 5.34
CA MET A 102 -6.59 -2.90 5.66
C MET A 102 -5.89 -3.67 6.78
N VAL A 103 -4.61 -3.91 6.57
CA VAL A 103 -3.65 -4.27 7.63
C VAL A 103 -2.87 -3.02 7.98
N PHE A 104 -2.93 -2.58 9.24
CA PHE A 104 -2.38 -1.31 9.70
C PHE A 104 -0.90 -1.44 10.09
N GLN A 105 -0.18 -0.33 10.02
CA GLN A 105 1.23 -0.19 10.31
C GLN A 105 1.58 -0.57 11.76
N ASP A 106 0.81 -0.08 12.72
CA ASP A 106 1.05 -0.32 14.15
C ASP A 106 0.05 -1.32 14.71
N PRO A 107 0.49 -2.56 15.00
CA PRO A 107 -0.38 -3.57 15.58
C PRO A 107 -0.82 -3.25 17.01
N TYR A 108 -0.14 -2.32 17.72
CA TYR A 108 -0.51 -1.92 19.08
C TYR A 108 -1.70 -0.97 19.07
N SER A 109 -1.68 0.05 18.24
CA SER A 109 -2.75 1.05 18.17
C SER A 109 -3.96 0.57 17.35
N SER A 110 -3.78 -0.43 16.48
CA SER A 110 -4.86 -0.93 15.62
C SER A 110 -5.79 -1.94 16.29
N LEU A 111 -5.40 -2.52 17.42
CA LEU A 111 -6.18 -3.48 18.17
C LEU A 111 -6.70 -2.86 19.48
N ASN A 112 -7.99 -3.01 19.77
CA ASN A 112 -8.55 -2.54 21.03
C ASN A 112 -8.02 -3.41 22.19
N PRO A 113 -7.24 -2.84 23.14
CA PRO A 113 -6.60 -3.61 24.21
C PRO A 113 -7.58 -4.23 25.23
N ARG A 114 -8.86 -3.82 25.19
CA ARG A 114 -9.92 -4.31 26.07
C ARG A 114 -10.73 -5.47 25.44
N MET A 115 -10.45 -5.81 24.19
CA MET A 115 -11.10 -6.91 23.49
C MET A 115 -10.24 -8.16 23.51
N THR A 116 -10.89 -9.32 23.55
CA THR A 116 -10.20 -10.61 23.35
C THR A 116 -9.83 -10.79 21.87
N VAL A 117 -8.89 -11.71 21.61
CA VAL A 117 -8.54 -12.06 20.22
C VAL A 117 -9.75 -12.52 19.43
N ALA A 118 -10.61 -13.34 20.04
CA ALA A 118 -11.85 -13.78 19.41
C ALA A 118 -12.77 -12.61 19.03
N ASP A 119 -12.91 -11.62 19.90
CA ASP A 119 -13.77 -10.46 19.64
C ASP A 119 -13.18 -9.57 18.53
N ILE A 120 -11.86 -9.37 18.54
CA ILE A 120 -11.17 -8.58 17.49
C ILE A 120 -11.33 -9.25 16.11
N VAL A 121 -11.08 -10.55 16.03
CA VAL A 121 -11.19 -11.29 14.76
C VAL A 121 -12.65 -11.37 14.29
N ALA A 122 -13.59 -11.45 15.21
CA ALA A 122 -15.01 -11.56 14.89
C ALA A 122 -15.66 -10.22 14.52
N GLU A 123 -15.07 -9.09 14.83
CA GLU A 123 -15.68 -7.77 14.58
C GLU A 123 -16.20 -7.60 13.14
N PRO A 124 -15.43 -7.91 12.07
CA PRO A 124 -15.97 -7.83 10.71
C PRO A 124 -17.08 -8.87 10.43
N ILE A 125 -17.00 -10.06 11.05
CA ILE A 125 -18.03 -11.10 10.92
C ILE A 125 -19.38 -10.58 11.46
N ASP A 126 -19.33 -9.96 12.65
CA ASP A 126 -20.51 -9.46 13.34
C ASP A 126 -21.10 -8.22 12.64
N VAL A 127 -20.25 -7.25 12.26
CA VAL A 127 -20.64 -6.03 11.54
C VAL A 127 -21.31 -6.34 10.21
N HIS A 128 -20.76 -7.30 9.46
CA HIS A 128 -21.27 -7.67 8.15
C HIS A 128 -22.27 -8.84 8.17
N LYS A 129 -22.55 -9.41 9.36
CA LYS A 129 -23.49 -10.54 9.57
C LYS A 129 -23.14 -11.74 8.68
N LEU A 130 -21.87 -12.18 8.71
CA LEU A 130 -21.34 -13.18 7.79
C LEU A 130 -21.61 -14.62 8.24
N CYS A 131 -21.94 -14.85 9.51
CA CYS A 131 -22.19 -16.17 10.07
C CYS A 131 -23.63 -16.31 10.59
N ALA A 132 -24.22 -17.49 10.39
CA ALA A 132 -25.54 -17.84 10.91
C ALA A 132 -25.37 -18.49 12.29
N GLY A 133 -25.36 -17.66 13.36
CA GLY A 133 -25.32 -18.13 14.73
C GLY A 133 -23.96 -18.30 15.35
N ARG A 134 -23.95 -18.61 16.64
CA ARG A 134 -22.77 -18.63 17.50
C ARG A 134 -21.76 -19.70 17.09
N GLU A 135 -22.20 -20.89 16.81
CA GLU A 135 -21.32 -22.02 16.48
C GLU A 135 -20.52 -21.78 15.18
N ALA A 136 -21.20 -21.29 14.12
CA ALA A 136 -20.55 -20.92 12.86
C ALA A 136 -19.54 -19.78 13.05
N ARG A 137 -19.86 -18.77 13.89
CA ARG A 137 -18.95 -17.68 14.25
C ARG A 137 -17.69 -18.20 14.94
N GLU A 138 -17.83 -19.06 15.96
CA GLU A 138 -16.70 -19.64 16.70
C GLU A 138 -15.83 -20.54 15.80
N ALA A 139 -16.45 -21.34 14.91
CA ALA A 139 -15.73 -22.15 13.93
C ALA A 139 -14.89 -21.27 12.98
N ARG A 140 -15.49 -20.18 12.48
CA ARG A 140 -14.78 -19.23 11.58
C ARG A 140 -13.62 -18.53 12.28
N ILE A 141 -13.77 -18.14 13.54
CA ILE A 141 -12.68 -17.54 14.33
C ILE A 141 -11.50 -18.51 14.46
N ARG A 142 -11.77 -19.78 14.80
CA ARG A 142 -10.74 -20.83 14.91
C ARG A 142 -10.03 -21.07 13.58
N GLU A 143 -10.76 -21.11 12.48
CA GLU A 143 -10.21 -21.23 11.14
C GLU A 143 -9.26 -20.07 10.82
N LEU A 144 -9.69 -18.81 11.04
CA LEU A 144 -8.88 -17.61 10.79
C LEU A 144 -7.61 -17.57 11.65
N MET A 145 -7.72 -17.94 12.94
CA MET A 145 -6.54 -18.04 13.81
C MET A 145 -5.55 -19.08 13.30
N THR A 146 -6.05 -20.24 12.87
CA THR A 146 -5.20 -21.30 12.29
C THR A 146 -4.53 -20.84 11.00
N LEU A 147 -5.24 -20.15 10.12
CA LEU A 147 -4.72 -19.60 8.86
C LEU A 147 -3.51 -18.68 9.05
N VAL A 148 -3.49 -17.90 10.14
CA VAL A 148 -2.37 -17.00 10.46
C VAL A 148 -1.35 -17.61 11.44
N GLY A 149 -1.47 -18.92 11.76
CA GLY A 149 -0.55 -19.64 12.64
C GLY A 149 -0.66 -19.23 14.11
N LEU A 150 -1.84 -18.84 14.58
CA LEU A 150 -2.12 -18.60 16.00
C LEU A 150 -2.75 -19.83 16.66
N ASN A 151 -2.39 -20.07 17.95
CA ASN A 151 -3.04 -21.13 18.74
C ASN A 151 -4.48 -20.72 19.06
N THR A 152 -5.43 -21.56 18.67
CA THR A 152 -6.87 -21.32 18.87
C THR A 152 -7.29 -21.31 20.35
N GLU A 153 -6.52 -21.94 21.25
CA GLU A 153 -6.77 -21.88 22.70
C GLU A 153 -6.55 -20.47 23.27
N HIS A 154 -5.79 -19.63 22.57
CA HIS A 154 -5.57 -18.23 22.97
C HIS A 154 -6.67 -17.26 22.53
N ALA A 155 -7.77 -17.74 21.98
CA ALA A 155 -8.88 -16.93 21.50
C ALA A 155 -9.49 -16.03 22.59
N THR A 156 -9.45 -16.46 23.86
CA THR A 156 -9.98 -15.72 25.02
C THR A 156 -9.02 -14.76 25.66
N ARG A 157 -7.74 -14.75 25.21
CA ARG A 157 -6.72 -13.81 25.74
C ARG A 157 -6.89 -12.42 25.13
N TYR A 158 -6.38 -11.43 25.85
CA TYR A 158 -6.39 -10.04 25.40
C TYR A 158 -5.19 -9.76 24.46
N ALA A 159 -5.36 -8.81 23.54
CA ALA A 159 -4.33 -8.47 22.56
C ALA A 159 -2.99 -8.03 23.19
N HIS A 160 -3.00 -7.42 24.37
CA HIS A 160 -1.80 -6.96 25.05
C HIS A 160 -0.92 -8.09 25.63
N GLU A 161 -1.44 -9.33 25.72
CA GLU A 161 -0.70 -10.51 26.17
C GLU A 161 0.17 -11.14 25.08
N PHE A 162 0.10 -10.62 23.84
CA PHE A 162 0.79 -11.17 22.67
C PHE A 162 2.01 -10.33 22.28
N SER A 163 3.01 -10.99 21.66
CA SER A 163 4.15 -10.30 21.03
C SER A 163 3.73 -9.44 19.84
N GLY A 164 4.60 -8.52 19.41
CA GLY A 164 4.34 -7.65 18.24
C GLY A 164 3.96 -8.44 16.99
N GLY A 165 4.72 -9.50 16.66
CA GLY A 165 4.43 -10.36 15.52
C GLY A 165 3.11 -11.14 15.65
N GLN A 166 2.77 -11.60 16.86
CA GLN A 166 1.49 -12.25 17.10
C GLN A 166 0.32 -11.26 16.98
N ARG A 167 0.47 -10.01 17.46
CA ARG A 167 -0.54 -8.95 17.26
C ARG A 167 -0.73 -8.62 15.78
N GLN A 168 0.36 -8.60 15.01
CA GLN A 168 0.25 -8.42 13.56
C GLN A 168 -0.56 -9.54 12.91
N ARG A 169 -0.33 -10.79 13.31
CA ARG A 169 -1.12 -11.95 12.86
C ARG A 169 -2.59 -11.83 13.25
N ILE A 170 -2.91 -11.31 14.44
CA ILE A 170 -4.31 -11.02 14.85
C ILE A 170 -4.93 -9.96 13.92
N GLY A 171 -4.19 -8.88 13.60
CA GLY A 171 -4.64 -7.85 12.66
C GLY A 171 -4.90 -8.39 11.26
N ILE A 172 -4.05 -9.32 10.77
CA ILE A 172 -4.23 -10.00 9.49
C ILE A 172 -5.46 -10.94 9.55
N ALA A 173 -5.64 -11.72 10.62
CA ALA A 173 -6.82 -12.57 10.81
C ALA A 173 -8.12 -11.75 10.79
N ARG A 174 -8.13 -10.57 11.44
CA ARG A 174 -9.25 -9.63 11.40
C ARG A 174 -9.53 -9.15 9.96
N ALA A 175 -8.49 -8.77 9.21
CA ALA A 175 -8.66 -8.34 7.83
C ALA A 175 -9.23 -9.46 6.93
N LEU A 176 -8.85 -10.71 7.16
CA LEU A 176 -9.34 -11.88 6.42
C LEU A 176 -10.79 -12.27 6.77
N ALA A 177 -11.34 -11.78 7.88
CA ALA A 177 -12.61 -12.24 8.43
C ALA A 177 -13.79 -11.99 7.50
N SER A 178 -13.75 -10.96 6.65
CA SER A 178 -14.79 -10.65 5.66
C SER A 178 -14.64 -11.37 4.31
N ASN A 179 -13.65 -12.27 4.15
CA ASN A 179 -13.25 -12.87 2.88
C ASN A 179 -12.95 -11.81 1.80
N PRO A 180 -12.00 -10.91 2.03
CA PRO A 180 -11.72 -9.84 1.10
C PRO A 180 -11.07 -10.37 -0.19
N GLU A 181 -11.18 -9.59 -1.27
CA GLU A 181 -10.45 -9.81 -2.52
C GLU A 181 -9.23 -8.89 -2.61
N PHE A 182 -9.26 -7.77 -1.86
CA PHE A 182 -8.21 -6.76 -1.85
C PHE A 182 -7.83 -6.37 -0.43
N ILE A 183 -6.52 -6.29 -0.16
CA ILE A 183 -6.00 -5.83 1.13
C ILE A 183 -4.93 -4.77 0.90
N VAL A 184 -5.08 -3.63 1.56
CA VAL A 184 -4.02 -2.64 1.70
C VAL A 184 -3.17 -3.02 2.91
N CYS A 185 -1.91 -3.38 2.69
CA CYS A 185 -0.93 -3.65 3.73
C CYS A 185 -0.10 -2.37 3.96
N ASP A 186 -0.46 -1.57 4.97
CA ASP A 186 0.22 -0.30 5.28
C ASP A 186 1.38 -0.57 6.26
N GLU A 187 2.60 -0.67 5.73
CA GLU A 187 3.84 -0.99 6.45
C GLU A 187 3.71 -2.18 7.43
N PRO A 188 3.21 -3.34 6.98
CA PRO A 188 2.74 -4.41 7.88
C PRO A 188 3.86 -5.08 8.70
N VAL A 189 5.12 -4.75 8.43
CA VAL A 189 6.30 -5.36 9.07
C VAL A 189 7.27 -4.34 9.69
N SER A 190 7.02 -3.05 9.56
CA SER A 190 7.97 -1.99 9.94
C SER A 190 8.32 -1.96 11.45
N ALA A 191 7.40 -2.43 12.32
CA ALA A 191 7.57 -2.46 13.76
C ALA A 191 8.05 -3.82 14.30
N LEU A 192 8.50 -4.75 13.42
CA LEU A 192 8.86 -6.11 13.79
C LEU A 192 10.35 -6.38 13.59
N ASP A 193 10.90 -7.32 14.35
CA ASP A 193 12.26 -7.83 14.16
C ASP A 193 12.41 -8.54 12.81
N VAL A 194 13.61 -8.50 12.19
CA VAL A 194 13.88 -9.02 10.85
C VAL A 194 13.40 -10.47 10.64
N SER A 195 13.61 -11.34 11.63
CA SER A 195 13.17 -12.75 11.56
C SER A 195 11.64 -12.89 11.54
N ILE A 196 10.95 -12.05 12.29
CA ILE A 196 9.48 -12.01 12.35
C ILE A 196 8.91 -11.37 11.08
N GLN A 197 9.59 -10.35 10.53
CA GLN A 197 9.23 -9.74 9.24
C GLN A 197 9.15 -10.81 8.14
N ALA A 198 10.20 -11.63 7.99
CA ALA A 198 10.23 -12.70 7.00
C ALA A 198 9.07 -13.70 7.18
N GLN A 199 8.74 -14.08 8.42
CA GLN A 199 7.61 -14.98 8.69
C GLN A 199 6.25 -14.36 8.29
N VAL A 200 6.06 -13.05 8.53
CA VAL A 200 4.81 -12.36 8.15
C VAL A 200 4.71 -12.21 6.63
N ILE A 201 5.82 -11.93 5.94
CA ILE A 201 5.85 -11.82 4.48
C ILE A 201 5.50 -13.17 3.84
N ASN A 202 6.18 -14.26 4.22
CA ASN A 202 5.91 -15.59 3.70
C ASN A 202 4.45 -16.00 3.94
N MET A 203 3.90 -15.68 5.12
CA MET A 203 2.48 -15.93 5.43
C MET A 203 1.56 -15.13 4.50
N LEU A 204 1.88 -13.86 4.18
CA LEU A 204 1.06 -13.06 3.25
C LEU A 204 1.11 -13.63 1.82
N GLU A 205 2.26 -14.14 1.36
CA GLU A 205 2.39 -14.82 0.07
C GLU A 205 1.58 -16.13 0.04
N GLU A 206 1.68 -16.97 1.07
CA GLU A 206 0.87 -18.19 1.20
C GLU A 206 -0.64 -17.89 1.20
N LEU A 207 -1.06 -16.84 1.91
CA LEU A 207 -2.45 -16.40 1.94
C LEU A 207 -2.91 -15.88 0.57
N GLN A 208 -2.05 -15.17 -0.15
CA GLN A 208 -2.34 -14.70 -1.51
C GLN A 208 -2.59 -15.88 -2.46
N GLU A 209 -1.70 -16.85 -2.49
CA GLU A 209 -1.83 -18.05 -3.34
C GLU A 209 -3.08 -18.87 -3.00
N ARG A 210 -3.33 -19.11 -1.70
CA ARG A 210 -4.44 -19.96 -1.25
C ARG A 210 -5.81 -19.33 -1.42
N LEU A 211 -5.92 -18.00 -1.25
CA LEU A 211 -7.19 -17.27 -1.22
C LEU A 211 -7.40 -16.37 -2.45
N GLY A 212 -6.41 -16.29 -3.36
CA GLY A 212 -6.49 -15.43 -4.54
C GLY A 212 -6.51 -13.94 -4.21
N LEU A 213 -5.80 -13.52 -3.14
CA LEU A 213 -5.82 -12.15 -2.66
C LEU A 213 -5.05 -11.22 -3.57
N THR A 214 -5.49 -9.97 -3.63
CA THR A 214 -4.80 -8.87 -4.31
C THR A 214 -4.30 -7.90 -3.25
N TYR A 215 -3.03 -7.45 -3.36
CA TYR A 215 -2.43 -6.56 -2.37
C TYR A 215 -2.00 -5.22 -2.96
N LEU A 216 -2.20 -4.15 -2.19
CA LEU A 216 -1.37 -2.95 -2.23
C LEU A 216 -0.43 -3.01 -1.04
N PHE A 217 0.85 -3.28 -1.29
CA PHE A 217 1.86 -3.44 -0.25
C PHE A 217 2.69 -2.17 -0.10
N ILE A 218 2.47 -1.41 0.95
CA ILE A 218 3.17 -0.17 1.26
C ILE A 218 4.32 -0.49 2.20
N ALA A 219 5.54 -0.13 1.82
CA ALA A 219 6.70 -0.20 2.71
C ALA A 219 7.75 0.84 2.33
N HIS A 220 8.69 1.07 3.24
CA HIS A 220 9.87 1.91 3.00
C HIS A 220 11.11 1.06 2.63
N ASP A 221 11.13 -0.23 2.96
CA ASP A 221 12.20 -1.16 2.58
C ASP A 221 11.92 -1.78 1.21
N ILE A 222 12.72 -1.36 0.24
CA ILE A 222 12.61 -1.81 -1.15
C ILE A 222 12.95 -3.29 -1.29
N SER A 223 13.85 -3.84 -0.45
CA SER A 223 14.22 -5.25 -0.49
C SER A 223 13.01 -6.15 -0.20
N VAL A 224 12.23 -5.76 0.81
CA VAL A 224 10.98 -6.43 1.16
C VAL A 224 9.96 -6.31 0.03
N VAL A 225 9.78 -5.09 -0.50
CA VAL A 225 8.82 -4.86 -1.59
C VAL A 225 9.21 -5.61 -2.85
N LYS A 226 10.49 -5.64 -3.21
CA LYS A 226 10.99 -6.43 -4.35
C LYS A 226 10.64 -7.91 -4.22
N HIS A 227 10.71 -8.47 -3.01
CA HIS A 227 10.44 -9.89 -2.77
C HIS A 227 8.97 -10.24 -3.00
N ILE A 228 8.05 -9.48 -2.40
CA ILE A 228 6.62 -9.82 -2.41
C ILE A 228 5.84 -9.25 -3.61
N SER A 229 6.39 -8.25 -4.35
CA SER A 229 5.62 -7.51 -5.34
C SER A 229 5.84 -7.99 -6.76
N ASN A 230 4.77 -8.03 -7.56
CA ASN A 230 4.83 -8.25 -9.00
C ASN A 230 5.28 -6.98 -9.74
N ARG A 231 4.68 -5.83 -9.37
CA ARG A 231 5.07 -4.49 -9.85
C ARG A 231 5.33 -3.56 -8.67
N ILE A 232 6.15 -2.55 -8.91
CA ILE A 232 6.49 -1.54 -7.92
C ILE A 232 6.19 -0.15 -8.48
N ALA A 233 5.50 0.64 -7.66
CA ALA A 233 5.22 2.04 -7.89
C ALA A 233 6.06 2.91 -6.93
N VAL A 234 6.76 3.89 -7.46
CA VAL A 234 7.62 4.80 -6.70
C VAL A 234 6.96 6.15 -6.57
N MET A 235 6.77 6.61 -5.32
CA MET A 235 6.16 7.90 -5.02
C MET A 235 7.15 8.90 -4.43
N TYR A 236 7.01 10.17 -4.81
CA TYR A 236 7.73 11.29 -4.24
C TYR A 236 6.83 12.51 -4.10
N LEU A 237 6.73 13.09 -2.90
CA LEU A 237 5.93 14.30 -2.59
C LEU A 237 4.52 14.29 -3.19
N GLY A 238 3.80 13.19 -3.02
CA GLY A 238 2.41 13.04 -3.49
C GLY A 238 2.25 12.66 -4.96
N HIS A 239 3.32 12.52 -5.71
CA HIS A 239 3.30 12.18 -7.14
C HIS A 239 3.89 10.79 -7.41
N MET A 240 3.40 10.14 -8.47
CA MET A 240 3.99 8.92 -9.00
C MET A 240 5.18 9.28 -9.89
N MET A 241 6.35 8.69 -9.61
CA MET A 241 7.57 8.93 -10.38
C MET A 241 7.87 7.83 -11.38
N GLU A 242 7.64 6.57 -10.98
CA GLU A 242 7.94 5.41 -11.81
C GLU A 242 7.06 4.22 -11.41
N LEU A 243 6.66 3.40 -12.37
CA LEU A 243 5.89 2.16 -12.18
C LEU A 243 6.36 1.13 -13.20
N ALA A 244 6.84 -0.01 -12.72
CA ALA A 244 7.26 -1.12 -13.58
C ALA A 244 7.14 -2.46 -12.87
N SER A 245 7.45 -3.57 -13.56
CA SER A 245 7.63 -4.87 -12.89
C SER A 245 8.75 -4.78 -11.86
N ALA A 246 8.67 -5.57 -10.78
CA ALA A 246 9.65 -5.52 -9.69
C ALA A 246 11.09 -5.77 -10.20
N ASN A 247 11.25 -6.69 -11.16
CA ASN A 247 12.56 -6.99 -11.76
C ASN A 247 13.06 -5.86 -12.63
N GLU A 248 12.20 -5.28 -13.48
CA GLU A 248 12.58 -4.17 -14.37
C GLU A 248 12.95 -2.92 -13.56
N LEU A 249 12.11 -2.53 -12.62
CA LEU A 249 12.36 -1.35 -11.78
C LEU A 249 13.64 -1.47 -10.95
N THR A 250 13.97 -2.66 -10.47
CA THR A 250 15.21 -2.87 -9.69
C THR A 250 16.46 -3.08 -10.54
N GLY A 251 16.31 -3.63 -11.76
CA GLY A 251 17.43 -3.84 -12.69
C GLY A 251 17.73 -2.63 -13.57
N HIS A 252 16.70 -1.94 -14.04
CA HIS A 252 16.79 -0.84 -14.99
C HIS A 252 15.93 0.37 -14.57
N PRO A 253 16.16 0.96 -13.39
CA PRO A 253 15.42 2.15 -12.97
C PRO A 253 15.73 3.33 -13.90
N LEU A 254 14.70 4.04 -14.34
CA LEU A 254 14.83 5.13 -15.32
C LEU A 254 14.77 6.51 -14.65
N HIS A 255 13.88 6.69 -13.67
CA HIS A 255 13.77 7.99 -12.99
C HIS A 255 14.95 8.21 -12.04
N PRO A 256 15.62 9.40 -12.06
CA PRO A 256 16.79 9.66 -11.21
C PRO A 256 16.55 9.43 -9.70
N TYR A 257 15.34 9.66 -9.22
CA TYR A 257 14.96 9.34 -7.84
C TYR A 257 14.95 7.83 -7.58
N THR A 258 14.37 7.04 -8.48
CA THR A 258 14.36 5.57 -8.37
C THR A 258 15.78 5.02 -8.42
N VAL A 259 16.62 5.53 -9.32
CA VAL A 259 18.06 5.17 -9.39
C VAL A 259 18.74 5.40 -8.05
N SER A 260 18.52 6.56 -7.41
CA SER A 260 19.09 6.86 -6.10
C SER A 260 18.54 5.92 -5.01
N LEU A 261 17.24 5.64 -5.00
CA LEU A 261 16.63 4.70 -4.05
C LEU A 261 17.22 3.28 -4.21
N MET A 262 17.37 2.80 -5.46
CA MET A 262 17.94 1.47 -5.73
C MET A 262 19.43 1.42 -5.34
N SER A 263 20.19 2.51 -5.49
CA SER A 263 21.59 2.58 -5.07
C SER A 263 21.78 2.47 -3.55
N ALA A 264 20.73 2.70 -2.77
CA ALA A 264 20.78 2.60 -1.31
C ALA A 264 20.40 1.21 -0.77
N VAL A 265 19.90 0.31 -1.64
CA VAL A 265 19.53 -1.07 -1.25
C VAL A 265 20.80 -1.87 -0.96
N PRO A 266 20.93 -2.47 0.24
CA PRO A 266 22.11 -3.28 0.57
C PRO A 266 22.16 -4.54 -0.30
N ILE A 267 23.33 -4.81 -0.90
CA ILE A 267 23.60 -6.06 -1.62
C ILE A 267 24.20 -7.05 -0.62
N PRO A 268 23.64 -8.27 -0.48
CA PRO A 268 24.14 -9.27 0.47
C PRO A 268 25.56 -9.74 0.17
N ASP A 269 26.01 -9.70 -1.10
CA ASP A 269 27.38 -10.06 -1.48
C ASP A 269 28.36 -8.92 -1.13
N PRO A 270 29.34 -9.14 -0.21
CA PRO A 270 30.31 -8.13 0.18
C PRO A 270 31.21 -7.64 -0.96
N LYS A 271 31.42 -8.46 -2.01
CA LYS A 271 32.23 -8.08 -3.18
C LYS A 271 31.45 -7.11 -4.09
N GLU A 272 30.21 -7.42 -4.34
CA GLU A 272 29.32 -6.58 -5.14
C GLU A 272 28.93 -5.30 -4.39
N SER A 273 28.68 -5.41 -3.07
CA SER A 273 28.37 -4.25 -2.22
C SER A 273 29.50 -3.20 -2.21
N ARG A 274 30.78 -3.62 -2.29
CA ARG A 274 31.93 -2.70 -2.38
C ARG A 274 32.04 -1.98 -3.72
N LYS A 275 31.47 -2.54 -4.79
CA LYS A 275 31.45 -1.93 -6.13
C LYS A 275 30.30 -0.95 -6.29
N GLN A 276 29.23 -1.11 -5.49
CA GLN A 276 28.05 -0.26 -5.55
C GLN A 276 28.38 1.14 -5.04
N GLN A 277 28.30 2.12 -5.91
CA GLN A 277 28.39 3.52 -5.52
C GLN A 277 27.02 4.03 -5.10
N ARG A 278 26.84 4.26 -3.81
CA ARG A 278 25.62 4.89 -3.29
C ARG A 278 25.51 6.32 -3.81
N ILE A 279 24.41 6.62 -4.46
CA ILE A 279 24.08 7.98 -4.91
C ILE A 279 23.45 8.72 -3.73
N VAL A 280 24.19 9.65 -3.16
CA VAL A 280 23.70 10.54 -2.10
C VAL A 280 22.97 11.71 -2.76
N LEU A 281 21.68 11.84 -2.47
CA LEU A 281 20.89 12.97 -2.94
C LEU A 281 21.28 14.22 -2.17
N GLU A 282 21.63 15.28 -2.89
CA GLU A 282 21.95 16.58 -2.29
C GLU A 282 20.67 17.32 -1.90
N GLY A 283 20.72 18.06 -0.80
CA GLY A 283 19.61 18.86 -0.28
C GLY A 283 18.55 18.08 0.50
N ASP A 284 17.77 18.82 1.26
CA ASP A 284 16.68 18.30 2.08
C ASP A 284 15.43 17.96 1.24
N VAL A 285 14.61 17.06 1.75
CA VAL A 285 13.29 16.79 1.17
C VAL A 285 12.44 18.06 1.29
N PRO A 286 11.92 18.61 0.20
CA PRO A 286 11.07 19.78 0.26
C PRO A 286 9.83 19.55 1.11
N SER A 287 9.36 20.59 1.78
CA SER A 287 8.14 20.49 2.57
C SER A 287 6.93 20.19 1.66
N PRO A 288 6.09 19.22 2.02
CA PRO A 288 4.87 18.91 1.27
C PRO A 288 3.84 20.07 1.28
N LEU A 289 4.04 21.08 2.14
CA LEU A 289 3.28 22.34 2.12
C LEU A 289 3.80 23.32 1.07
N LYS A 290 5.02 23.11 0.54
CA LYS A 290 5.67 23.96 -0.47
C LYS A 290 6.36 23.08 -1.51
N VAL A 291 5.55 22.29 -2.23
CA VAL A 291 6.03 21.44 -3.31
C VAL A 291 6.69 22.31 -4.39
N PRO A 292 7.89 21.95 -4.90
CA PRO A 292 8.53 22.68 -6.00
C PRO A 292 7.62 22.79 -7.23
N SER A 293 7.70 23.90 -7.97
CA SER A 293 7.01 24.05 -9.27
C SER A 293 7.55 23.04 -10.28
N GLY A 294 6.75 22.62 -11.24
CA GLY A 294 7.14 21.63 -12.24
C GLY A 294 7.42 20.25 -11.62
N CYS A 295 8.53 19.63 -11.98
CA CYS A 295 8.90 18.32 -11.42
C CYS A 295 9.18 18.44 -9.90
N PRO A 296 8.48 17.68 -9.05
CA PRO A 296 8.65 17.76 -7.60
C PRO A 296 10.05 17.34 -7.12
N PHE A 297 10.75 16.50 -7.91
CA PHE A 297 12.11 16.04 -7.59
C PHE A 297 13.22 16.98 -8.09
N ARG A 298 12.93 18.03 -8.87
CA ARG A 298 13.94 18.88 -9.55
C ARG A 298 14.99 19.49 -8.63
N THR A 299 14.67 19.79 -7.38
CA THR A 299 15.58 20.42 -6.42
C THR A 299 16.67 19.48 -5.91
N ARG A 300 16.49 18.17 -6.10
CA ARG A 300 17.44 17.10 -5.71
C ARG A 300 17.93 16.28 -6.91
N CYS A 301 17.50 16.64 -8.12
CA CYS A 301 17.84 15.93 -9.35
C CYS A 301 19.11 16.47 -9.98
N SER A 302 20.14 15.64 -10.14
CA SER A 302 21.39 16.01 -10.83
C SER A 302 21.21 16.28 -12.33
N ARG A 303 20.07 15.85 -12.92
CA ARG A 303 19.73 16.05 -14.34
C ARG A 303 18.69 17.16 -14.53
N ALA A 304 18.38 17.97 -13.51
CA ALA A 304 17.35 18.98 -13.61
C ALA A 304 17.67 20.04 -14.66
N THR A 305 16.68 20.36 -15.50
CA THR A 305 16.75 21.42 -16.52
C THR A 305 15.70 22.49 -16.26
N LYS A 306 15.70 23.54 -17.10
CA LYS A 306 14.71 24.61 -17.04
C LYS A 306 13.28 24.08 -17.23
N GLU A 307 13.07 23.14 -18.14
CA GLU A 307 11.78 22.47 -18.36
C GLU A 307 11.26 21.80 -17.08
N CYS A 308 12.12 21.16 -16.29
CA CYS A 308 11.75 20.56 -15.02
C CYS A 308 11.23 21.57 -13.99
N ALA A 309 11.59 22.86 -14.12
CA ALA A 309 11.09 23.92 -13.26
C ALA A 309 9.76 24.49 -13.73
N GLU A 310 9.49 24.45 -15.04
CA GLU A 310 8.33 25.07 -15.68
C GLU A 310 7.13 24.15 -15.75
N ARG A 311 7.34 22.85 -15.98
CA ARG A 311 6.26 21.86 -16.19
C ARG A 311 6.47 20.58 -15.37
N CYS A 312 5.37 20.08 -14.78
CA CYS A 312 5.37 18.76 -14.16
C CYS A 312 5.40 17.68 -15.28
N PRO A 313 6.32 16.70 -15.21
CA PRO A 313 6.34 15.63 -16.19
C PRO A 313 5.11 14.73 -16.03
N GLU A 314 4.48 14.39 -17.14
CA GLU A 314 3.41 13.40 -17.17
C GLU A 314 3.98 11.98 -17.12
N MET A 315 3.21 11.04 -16.54
CA MET A 315 3.55 9.62 -16.56
C MET A 315 3.38 9.12 -17.99
N ARG A 316 4.46 8.57 -18.58
CA ARG A 316 4.45 8.00 -19.94
C ARG A 316 5.12 6.63 -19.96
N GLU A 317 4.69 5.78 -20.86
CA GLU A 317 5.28 4.47 -21.09
C GLU A 317 6.61 4.63 -21.83
N ALA A 318 7.71 4.26 -21.15
CA ALA A 318 9.07 4.31 -21.71
C ALA A 318 9.45 3.00 -22.41
N SER A 319 8.96 1.87 -21.91
CA SER A 319 9.03 0.54 -22.48
C SER A 319 7.79 -0.27 -22.04
N PRO A 320 7.47 -1.43 -22.63
CA PRO A 320 6.27 -2.19 -22.28
C PRO A 320 6.09 -2.38 -20.78
N ASP A 321 4.93 -1.94 -20.24
CA ASP A 321 4.57 -1.97 -18.81
C ASP A 321 5.55 -1.20 -17.89
N HIS A 322 6.39 -0.30 -18.43
CA HIS A 322 7.31 0.56 -17.67
C HIS A 322 6.97 2.04 -17.87
N PHE A 323 6.40 2.65 -16.85
CA PHE A 323 5.91 4.03 -16.87
C PHE A 323 6.80 4.94 -16.02
N VAL A 324 7.12 6.12 -16.54
CA VAL A 324 8.02 7.07 -15.89
C VAL A 324 7.55 8.51 -16.07
N ALA A 325 7.60 9.30 -15.01
CA ALA A 325 7.31 10.73 -15.01
C ALA A 325 8.64 11.54 -15.03
N CYS A 326 9.29 11.60 -16.20
CA CYS A 326 10.55 12.33 -16.37
C CYS A 326 10.60 13.00 -17.75
N HIS A 327 11.22 14.21 -17.86
CA HIS A 327 11.44 14.88 -19.14
C HIS A 327 12.66 14.33 -19.89
N HIS A 328 13.55 13.61 -19.20
CA HIS A 328 14.84 13.11 -19.72
C HIS A 328 14.81 11.58 -19.92
N LEU A 329 13.82 11.07 -20.66
CA LEU A 329 13.75 9.68 -21.08
C LEU A 329 14.33 9.51 -22.46
#